data_550449ae19054bd6f85bbc011aabeb36
#
_entry.id   550449ae19054bd6f85bbc011aabeb36
#
_cell.length_a   1.000
_cell.length_b   1.000
_cell.length_c   1.000
_cell.angle_alpha   90.00
_cell.angle_beta   90.00
_cell.angle_gamma   90.00
#
_symmetry.space_group_name_H-M   'P 1'
#
loop_
_entity.id
_entity.type
_entity.pdbx_description
1 polymer ?
#
loop_
_entity_poly.entity_id
_entity_poly.type
_entity_poly.pdbx_seq_one_letter_code
_entity_poly.pdbx_strand_id
1 'polypeptide(L)'
;MEGRLQSDPRPSQRPPVRLTVVAAPVCAAALAASVLIGANEVRHHVAQSVARDSKLTPAERRHAAGDRLGFDAAPFDAFRVTLRTRERYAVDVPPGARGPFITRGAVVRAYAAFYFLPAIQVEQADHIFRYRFR
;
A
#
# COMPACT_ATOMS: atom_id res chain seq x y z
N MET A 1 -59.08 50.85 -18.08
CA MET A 1 -57.70 50.36 -18.20
C MET A 1 -57.59 49.08 -17.40
N GLU A 2 -57.70 47.98 -18.14
CA GLU A 2 -57.74 46.61 -17.55
C GLU A 2 -56.30 46.12 -17.32
N GLY A 3 -56.01 45.85 -16.05
CA GLY A 3 -54.78 45.20 -15.65
C GLY A 3 -54.95 43.68 -15.77
N ARG A 4 -54.29 43.07 -16.75
CA ARG A 4 -54.26 41.66 -17.04
C ARG A 4 -53.42 40.92 -16.00
N LEU A 5 -54.03 40.14 -15.12
CA LEU A 5 -53.38 39.22 -14.19
C LEU A 5 -52.71 38.11 -14.98
N GLN A 6 -51.40 38.08 -14.97
CA GLN A 6 -50.56 37.09 -15.57
C GLN A 6 -50.47 35.89 -14.61
N SER A 7 -51.12 34.78 -15.02
CA SER A 7 -51.10 33.51 -14.28
C SER A 7 -49.72 32.86 -14.39
N ASP A 8 -49.04 32.76 -13.27
CA ASP A 8 -47.76 32.08 -13.12
C ASP A 8 -47.92 30.56 -13.27
N PRO A 9 -47.22 29.88 -14.19
CA PRO A 9 -47.32 28.43 -14.33
C PRO A 9 -46.60 27.76 -13.15
N ARG A 10 -47.36 27.09 -12.29
CA ARG A 10 -46.82 26.25 -11.21
C ARG A 10 -45.89 25.20 -11.80
N PRO A 11 -44.66 25.04 -11.27
CA PRO A 11 -43.79 23.97 -11.69
C PRO A 11 -44.43 22.62 -11.31
N SER A 12 -44.61 21.77 -12.31
CA SER A 12 -45.14 20.42 -12.14
C SER A 12 -44.16 19.62 -11.25
N GLN A 13 -44.58 19.36 -10.02
CA GLN A 13 -43.89 18.43 -9.13
C GLN A 13 -43.96 17.03 -9.75
N ARG A 14 -42.90 16.62 -10.40
CA ARG A 14 -42.72 15.21 -10.79
C ARG A 14 -42.61 14.38 -9.52
N PRO A 15 -43.39 13.29 -9.38
CA PRO A 15 -43.28 12.42 -8.21
C PRO A 15 -41.87 11.84 -8.14
N PRO A 16 -41.27 11.75 -6.95
CA PRO A 16 -39.94 11.16 -6.80
C PRO A 16 -40.02 9.69 -7.24
N VAL A 17 -39.22 9.39 -8.25
CA VAL A 17 -39.16 8.06 -8.86
C VAL A 17 -38.77 7.06 -7.77
N ARG A 18 -39.57 6.00 -7.58
CA ARG A 18 -39.34 4.88 -6.64
C ARG A 18 -38.14 4.00 -7.00
N LEU A 19 -37.16 4.54 -7.74
CA LEU A 19 -35.91 3.90 -8.13
C LEU A 19 -34.95 3.68 -6.95
N THR A 20 -35.11 4.45 -5.87
CA THR A 20 -34.21 4.39 -4.71
C THR A 20 -34.37 3.12 -3.88
N VAL A 21 -35.55 2.48 -3.88
CA VAL A 21 -35.81 1.31 -3.03
C VAL A 21 -35.18 0.03 -3.57
N VAL A 22 -34.99 -0.08 -4.89
CA VAL A 22 -34.38 -1.26 -5.52
C VAL A 22 -32.87 -1.09 -5.69
N ALA A 23 -32.39 0.13 -5.83
CA ALA A 23 -30.96 0.41 -6.02
C ALA A 23 -30.10 0.08 -4.77
N ALA A 24 -30.61 0.33 -3.58
CA ALA A 24 -29.86 0.10 -2.34
C ALA A 24 -29.47 -1.38 -2.11
N PRO A 25 -30.38 -2.38 -2.24
CA PRO A 25 -30.00 -3.79 -2.06
C PRO A 25 -29.09 -4.29 -3.17
N VAL A 26 -29.24 -3.79 -4.41
CA VAL A 26 -28.34 -4.16 -5.53
C VAL A 26 -26.94 -3.62 -5.31
N CYS A 27 -26.79 -2.38 -4.87
CA CYS A 27 -25.49 -1.81 -4.53
C CYS A 27 -24.85 -2.53 -3.34
N ALA A 28 -25.62 -2.88 -2.30
CA ALA A 28 -25.12 -3.63 -1.16
C ALA A 28 -24.66 -5.04 -1.57
N ALA A 29 -25.40 -5.74 -2.41
CA ALA A 29 -25.01 -7.04 -2.94
C ALA A 29 -23.75 -6.97 -3.82
N ALA A 30 -23.63 -5.95 -4.66
CA ALA A 30 -22.44 -5.72 -5.50
C ALA A 30 -21.20 -5.42 -4.65
N LEU A 31 -21.33 -4.60 -3.61
CA LEU A 31 -20.25 -4.32 -2.67
C LEU A 31 -19.82 -5.58 -1.88
N ALA A 32 -20.79 -6.35 -1.38
CA ALA A 32 -20.51 -7.60 -0.69
C ALA A 32 -19.79 -8.61 -1.60
N ALA A 33 -20.24 -8.76 -2.84
CA ALA A 33 -19.59 -9.62 -3.83
C ALA A 33 -18.17 -9.14 -4.14
N SER A 34 -17.95 -7.84 -4.31
CA SER A 34 -16.62 -7.27 -4.56
C SER A 34 -15.65 -7.50 -3.40
N VAL A 35 -16.13 -7.37 -2.16
CA VAL A 35 -15.33 -7.65 -0.95
C VAL A 35 -14.98 -9.12 -0.86
N LEU A 36 -15.93 -10.02 -1.13
CA LEU A 36 -15.70 -11.47 -1.10
C LEU A 36 -14.71 -11.92 -2.19
N ILE A 37 -14.84 -11.40 -3.41
CA ILE A 37 -13.90 -11.69 -4.51
C ILE A 37 -12.51 -11.16 -4.16
N GLY A 38 -12.41 -9.92 -3.70
CA GLY A 38 -11.14 -9.32 -3.30
C GLY A 38 -10.48 -10.07 -2.14
N ALA A 39 -11.25 -10.48 -1.13
CA ALA A 39 -10.74 -11.26 0.01
C ALA A 39 -10.23 -12.65 -0.42
N ASN A 40 -10.93 -13.30 -1.36
CA ASN A 40 -10.51 -14.60 -1.89
C ASN A 40 -9.23 -14.50 -2.72
N GLU A 41 -9.11 -13.47 -3.56
CA GLU A 41 -7.90 -13.19 -4.35
C GLU A 41 -6.69 -12.94 -3.43
N VAL A 42 -6.84 -12.07 -2.43
CA VAL A 42 -5.80 -11.79 -1.43
C VAL A 42 -5.42 -13.08 -0.69
N ARG A 43 -6.40 -13.88 -0.27
CA ARG A 43 -6.15 -15.15 0.41
C ARG A 43 -5.35 -16.13 -0.46
N HIS A 44 -5.69 -16.25 -1.74
CA HIS A 44 -4.97 -17.10 -2.70
C HIS A 44 -3.53 -16.62 -2.89
N HIS A 45 -3.31 -15.33 -3.11
CA HIS A 45 -1.97 -14.77 -3.25
C HIS A 45 -1.13 -14.92 -1.98
N VAL A 46 -1.71 -14.69 -0.81
CA VAL A 46 -1.03 -14.89 0.47
C VAL A 46 -0.68 -16.36 0.68
N ALA A 47 -1.61 -17.30 0.43
CA ALA A 47 -1.35 -18.72 0.57
C ALA A 47 -0.24 -19.22 -0.35
N GLN A 48 -0.24 -18.78 -1.62
CA GLN A 48 0.83 -19.10 -2.58
C GLN A 48 2.18 -18.51 -2.17
N SER A 49 2.19 -17.26 -1.68
CA SER A 49 3.41 -16.61 -1.19
C SER A 49 3.96 -17.34 0.03
N VAL A 50 3.11 -17.67 1.00
CA VAL A 50 3.49 -18.43 2.21
C VAL A 50 4.03 -19.82 1.84
N ALA A 51 3.37 -20.54 0.93
CA ALA A 51 3.82 -21.88 0.50
C ALA A 51 5.17 -21.82 -0.24
N ARG A 52 5.43 -20.76 -1.01
CA ARG A 52 6.72 -20.53 -1.67
C ARG A 52 7.80 -20.14 -0.67
N ASP A 53 7.49 -19.18 0.19
CA ASP A 53 8.46 -18.61 1.13
C ASP A 53 8.75 -19.55 2.32
N SER A 54 7.87 -20.52 2.61
CA SER A 54 8.10 -21.53 3.64
C SER A 54 9.29 -22.46 3.35
N LYS A 55 9.66 -22.61 2.08
CA LYS A 55 10.81 -23.42 1.63
C LYS A 55 12.12 -22.65 1.66
N LEU A 56 12.09 -21.33 1.83
CA LEU A 56 13.26 -20.48 1.83
C LEU A 56 13.80 -20.30 3.26
N THR A 57 15.12 -20.27 3.37
CA THR A 57 15.80 -19.81 4.60
C THR A 57 15.47 -18.35 4.90
N PRO A 58 15.65 -17.87 6.13
CA PRO A 58 15.45 -16.44 6.45
C PRO A 58 16.31 -15.49 5.60
N ALA A 59 17.51 -15.92 5.19
CA ALA A 59 18.37 -15.14 4.31
C ALA A 59 17.77 -15.06 2.90
N GLU A 60 17.41 -16.19 2.31
CA GLU A 60 16.81 -16.26 0.97
C GLU A 60 15.49 -15.47 0.90
N ARG A 61 14.65 -15.49 1.95
CA ARG A 61 13.43 -14.68 1.99
C ARG A 61 13.72 -13.18 1.91
N ARG A 62 14.77 -12.71 2.62
CA ARG A 62 15.17 -11.31 2.54
C ARG A 62 15.64 -10.95 1.14
N HIS A 63 16.50 -11.75 0.53
CA HIS A 63 16.99 -11.53 -0.82
C HIS A 63 15.85 -11.55 -1.84
N ALA A 64 14.99 -12.56 -1.81
CA ALA A 64 13.85 -12.67 -2.72
C ALA A 64 12.90 -11.46 -2.66
N ALA A 65 12.74 -10.85 -1.49
CA ALA A 65 11.97 -9.61 -1.35
C ALA A 65 12.68 -8.42 -2.02
N GLY A 66 14.00 -8.30 -1.85
CA GLY A 66 14.82 -7.27 -2.50
C GLY A 66 14.83 -7.40 -4.03
N ASP A 67 14.99 -8.61 -4.53
CA ASP A 67 15.00 -8.91 -5.97
C ASP A 67 13.68 -8.50 -6.63
N ARG A 68 12.53 -8.78 -5.98
CA ARG A 68 11.20 -8.35 -6.46
C ARG A 68 11.05 -6.83 -6.50
N LEU A 69 11.75 -6.11 -5.64
CA LEU A 69 11.76 -4.65 -5.59
C LEU A 69 12.84 -4.03 -6.49
N GLY A 70 13.68 -4.85 -7.12
CA GLY A 70 14.81 -4.42 -7.95
C GLY A 70 15.91 -3.73 -7.14
N PHE A 71 16.14 -4.19 -5.90
CA PHE A 71 17.22 -3.70 -5.06
C PHE A 71 18.44 -4.60 -5.12
N ASP A 72 19.63 -3.99 -5.15
CA ASP A 72 20.88 -4.69 -4.97
C ASP A 72 21.01 -5.13 -3.50
N ALA A 73 21.14 -6.42 -3.26
CA ALA A 73 21.25 -6.98 -1.91
C ALA A 73 22.61 -6.71 -1.25
N ALA A 74 23.69 -6.53 -2.04
CA ALA A 74 25.04 -6.42 -1.52
C ALA A 74 25.25 -5.31 -0.46
N PRO A 75 24.72 -4.08 -0.64
CA PRO A 75 24.82 -3.05 0.40
C PRO A 75 24.10 -3.42 1.71
N PHE A 76 22.97 -4.13 1.59
CA PHE A 76 22.21 -4.58 2.76
C PHE A 76 22.97 -5.67 3.52
N ASP A 77 23.55 -6.65 2.83
CA ASP A 77 24.37 -7.69 3.45
C ASP A 77 25.59 -7.11 4.14
N ALA A 78 26.32 -6.22 3.47
CA ALA A 78 27.49 -5.57 4.02
C ALA A 78 27.19 -4.79 5.30
N PHE A 79 26.05 -4.08 5.33
CA PHE A 79 25.67 -3.33 6.54
C PHE A 79 25.14 -4.23 7.65
N ARG A 80 24.40 -5.28 7.30
CA ARG A 80 23.83 -6.21 8.27
C ARG A 80 24.88 -6.86 9.17
N VAL A 81 26.05 -7.21 8.63
CA VAL A 81 27.11 -7.83 9.42
C VAL A 81 27.74 -6.88 10.45
N THR A 82 27.53 -5.58 10.31
CA THR A 82 27.99 -4.57 11.27
C THR A 82 27.03 -4.36 12.43
N LEU A 83 25.76 -4.82 12.30
CA LEU A 83 24.71 -4.61 13.29
C LEU A 83 24.67 -5.73 14.31
N ARG A 84 24.57 -5.35 15.59
CA ARG A 84 24.27 -6.27 16.69
C ARG A 84 22.75 -6.44 16.87
N THR A 85 22.37 -7.47 17.61
CA THR A 85 20.95 -7.70 17.95
C THR A 85 20.39 -6.50 18.71
N ARG A 86 19.24 -5.96 18.24
CA ARG A 86 18.54 -4.79 18.81
C ARG A 86 19.34 -3.48 18.75
N GLU A 87 20.41 -3.43 17.95
CA GLU A 87 21.14 -2.20 17.72
C GLU A 87 20.27 -1.18 16.96
N ARG A 88 20.47 0.10 17.24
CA ARG A 88 19.75 1.20 16.59
C ARG A 88 20.53 1.66 15.36
N TYR A 89 19.83 1.87 14.27
CA TYR A 89 20.41 2.37 13.03
C TYR A 89 19.49 3.40 12.35
N ALA A 90 20.10 4.31 11.59
CA ALA A 90 19.37 5.25 10.74
C ALA A 90 19.55 4.88 9.26
N VAL A 91 18.63 5.33 8.42
CA VAL A 91 18.68 5.10 6.96
C VAL A 91 18.79 6.42 6.23
N ASP A 92 19.93 6.60 5.55
CA ASP A 92 20.19 7.70 4.65
C ASP A 92 20.00 7.25 3.19
N VAL A 93 18.87 7.62 2.62
CA VAL A 93 18.52 7.33 1.22
C VAL A 93 17.84 8.53 0.59
N PRO A 94 18.24 8.94 -0.62
CA PRO A 94 17.55 10.01 -1.34
C PRO A 94 16.10 9.59 -1.64
N PRO A 95 15.16 10.53 -1.78
CA PRO A 95 13.76 10.20 -2.07
C PRO A 95 13.61 9.35 -3.34
N GLY A 96 14.50 9.54 -4.33
CA GLY A 96 14.44 8.82 -5.60
C GLY A 96 13.21 9.20 -6.45
N ALA A 97 12.94 8.40 -7.48
CA ALA A 97 11.76 8.61 -8.32
C ALA A 97 10.47 8.42 -7.52
N ARG A 98 9.49 9.28 -7.78
CA ARG A 98 8.17 9.20 -7.17
C ARG A 98 7.32 8.20 -7.95
N GLY A 99 6.90 7.13 -7.28
CA GLY A 99 5.87 6.24 -7.77
C GLY A 99 4.47 6.84 -7.60
N PRO A 100 3.41 6.12 -7.99
CA PRO A 100 2.04 6.61 -7.90
C PRO A 100 1.58 6.92 -6.46
N PHE A 101 2.14 6.25 -5.47
CA PHE A 101 1.72 6.40 -4.07
C PHE A 101 2.86 6.77 -3.13
N ILE A 102 4.09 6.33 -3.41
CA ILE A 102 5.22 6.47 -2.49
C ILE A 102 6.53 6.68 -3.27
N THR A 103 7.54 7.29 -2.66
CA THR A 103 8.85 7.45 -3.27
C THR A 103 9.67 6.16 -3.18
N ARG A 104 10.57 5.94 -4.14
CA ARG A 104 11.47 4.78 -4.13
C ARG A 104 12.33 4.73 -2.86
N GLY A 105 12.72 5.90 -2.35
CA GLY A 105 13.45 6.00 -1.08
C GLY A 105 12.64 5.53 0.13
N ALA A 106 11.32 5.79 0.16
CA ALA A 106 10.46 5.28 1.21
C ALA A 106 10.33 3.74 1.16
N VAL A 107 10.30 3.15 -0.04
CA VAL A 107 10.32 1.69 -0.20
C VAL A 107 11.62 1.09 0.33
N VAL A 108 12.78 1.71 0.03
CA VAL A 108 14.08 1.28 0.56
C VAL A 108 14.11 1.33 2.08
N ARG A 109 13.57 2.38 2.70
CA ARG A 109 13.50 2.49 4.17
C ARG A 109 12.65 1.37 4.78
N ALA A 110 11.49 1.11 4.21
CA ALA A 110 10.61 0.02 4.66
C ALA A 110 11.28 -1.35 4.48
N TYR A 111 11.96 -1.56 3.36
CA TYR A 111 12.71 -2.79 3.11
C TYR A 111 13.89 -2.96 4.07
N ALA A 112 14.64 -1.88 4.35
CA ALA A 112 15.73 -1.90 5.33
C ALA A 112 15.23 -2.29 6.73
N ALA A 113 14.07 -1.78 7.15
CA ALA A 113 13.45 -2.13 8.42
C ALA A 113 13.15 -3.65 8.53
N PHE A 114 12.70 -4.25 7.44
CA PHE A 114 12.49 -5.70 7.37
C PHE A 114 13.82 -6.48 7.31
N TYR A 115 14.76 -6.01 6.48
CA TYR A 115 16.01 -6.72 6.21
C TYR A 115 16.92 -6.82 7.43
N PHE A 116 16.99 -5.76 8.23
CA PHE A 116 17.87 -5.65 9.38
C PHE A 116 17.28 -6.16 10.70
N LEU A 117 16.08 -6.73 10.67
CA LEU A 117 15.55 -7.36 11.88
C LEU A 117 16.58 -8.32 12.52
N PRO A 118 16.73 -8.31 13.85
CA PRO A 118 15.96 -7.61 14.87
C PRO A 118 16.52 -6.23 15.28
N ALA A 119 17.38 -5.59 14.49
CA ALA A 119 17.83 -4.22 14.73
C ALA A 119 16.69 -3.21 14.58
N ILE A 120 16.82 -2.04 15.21
CA ILE A 120 15.74 -1.06 15.34
C ILE A 120 16.06 0.18 14.51
N GLN A 121 15.25 0.43 13.49
CA GLN A 121 15.37 1.65 12.69
C GLN A 121 14.86 2.87 13.47
N VAL A 122 15.66 3.93 13.50
CA VAL A 122 15.36 5.22 14.13
C VAL A 122 15.71 6.37 13.18
N GLU A 123 15.30 7.59 13.51
CA GLU A 123 15.61 8.76 12.68
C GLU A 123 17.09 9.15 12.75
N GLN A 124 17.71 8.99 13.93
CA GLN A 124 19.11 9.32 14.16
C GLN A 124 19.78 8.21 14.96
N ALA A 125 20.94 7.75 14.50
CA ALA A 125 21.79 6.76 15.15
C ALA A 125 23.23 6.92 14.70
N ASP A 126 24.15 6.33 15.47
CA ASP A 126 25.60 6.31 15.12
C ASP A 126 25.85 5.40 13.90
N HIS A 127 25.09 4.30 13.79
CA HIS A 127 25.11 3.42 12.63
C HIS A 127 24.15 3.93 11.55
N ILE A 128 24.68 4.32 10.39
CA ILE A 128 23.90 4.87 9.28
C ILE A 128 24.03 3.97 8.06
N PHE A 129 22.93 3.34 7.67
CA PHE A 129 22.82 2.63 6.39
C PHE A 129 22.63 3.64 5.25
N ARG A 130 23.56 3.65 4.31
CA ARG A 130 23.50 4.52 3.13
C ARG A 130 23.22 3.70 1.89
N TYR A 131 22.12 4.05 1.21
CA TYR A 131 21.76 3.43 -0.06
C TYR A 131 21.70 4.47 -1.16
N ARG A 132 22.25 4.15 -2.33
CA ARG A 132 22.20 5.00 -3.51
C ARG A 132 21.62 4.21 -4.68
N PHE A 133 20.68 4.80 -5.39
CA PHE A 133 20.14 4.20 -6.61
C PHE A 133 21.18 4.27 -7.72
N ARG A 134 21.31 3.20 -8.45
CA ARG A 134 22.09 3.12 -9.69
C ARG A 134 21.24 3.58 -10.88
#